data_8b0be0f3c275769fb67abc481061f351
#
_entry.id   8b0be0f3c275769fb67abc481061f351
#
_cell.length_a   1.000
_cell.length_b   1.000
_cell.length_c   1.000
_cell.angle_alpha   90.00
_cell.angle_beta   90.00
_cell.angle_gamma   90.00
#
_symmetry.space_group_name_H-M   'P 1'
#
loop_
_entity.id
_entity.type
_entity.pdbx_description
1 polymer ?
#
loop_
_entity_poly.entity_id
_entity_poly.type
_entity_poly.pdbx_seq_one_letter_code
_entity_poly.pdbx_strand_id
1 'polypeptide(L)'
;LDNIEVKLGDGGELLVRGPSVMQGYWHREEATRAILSDDGWLSTGDVAEIYQDGCIRITGRIKEIIVTSTGEKVPPADLEAAVETDPLFAQTLAVGDDRICIALVAVVNPDEWQRLCAELKLDPEDPKSLDSREAQQAALKRIKKAAADFPNYGVPRLVKLVREPWTIENGMLTPTLK
;
A
#
# COMPACT_ATOMS: atom_id res chain seq x y z
N LEU A 1 -23.61 0.81 14.01
CA LEU A 1 -23.82 2.18 14.52
C LEU A 1 -25.23 2.60 14.13
N ASP A 2 -26.07 2.87 15.11
CA ASP A 2 -27.42 3.31 14.84
C ASP A 2 -27.42 4.66 14.10
N ASN A 3 -28.26 4.79 13.09
CA ASN A 3 -28.42 5.98 12.25
C ASN A 3 -27.23 6.34 11.31
N ILE A 4 -26.33 5.42 11.03
CA ILE A 4 -25.31 5.56 9.98
C ILE A 4 -25.65 4.63 8.83
N GLU A 5 -25.79 5.20 7.65
CA GLU A 5 -25.97 4.46 6.41
C GLU A 5 -24.61 4.36 5.70
N VAL A 6 -24.35 3.21 5.10
CA VAL A 6 -23.13 2.95 4.34
C VAL A 6 -23.47 2.27 3.02
N LYS A 7 -22.75 2.59 1.98
CA LYS A 7 -22.82 1.91 0.68
C LYS A 7 -21.48 2.01 -0.05
N LEU A 8 -21.29 1.17 -1.05
CA LEU A 8 -20.17 1.29 -1.97
C LEU A 8 -20.60 2.13 -3.19
N GLY A 9 -19.77 3.11 -3.52
CA GLY A 9 -19.84 3.90 -4.73
C GLY A 9 -18.97 3.32 -5.84
N ASP A 10 -18.67 4.16 -6.84
CA ASP A 10 -17.81 3.78 -7.96
C ASP A 10 -16.41 3.39 -7.48
N GLY A 11 -15.87 2.33 -8.07
CA GLY A 11 -14.54 1.82 -7.70
C GLY A 11 -14.44 1.19 -6.31
N GLY A 12 -15.57 0.94 -5.63
CA GLY A 12 -15.59 0.38 -4.28
C GLY A 12 -15.40 1.41 -3.18
N GLU A 13 -15.58 2.71 -3.49
CA GLU A 13 -15.49 3.78 -2.49
C GLU A 13 -16.54 3.62 -1.39
N LEU A 14 -16.10 3.72 -0.14
CA LEU A 14 -17.02 3.78 0.99
C LEU A 14 -17.70 5.13 1.05
N LEU A 15 -19.02 5.14 0.88
CA LEU A 15 -19.87 6.30 1.07
C LEU A 15 -20.63 6.17 2.40
N VAL A 16 -20.65 7.26 3.16
CA VAL A 16 -21.26 7.29 4.49
C VAL A 16 -22.29 8.42 4.57
N ARG A 17 -23.44 8.16 5.17
CA ARG A 17 -24.47 9.15 5.45
C ARG A 17 -24.98 9.00 6.88
N GLY A 18 -25.19 10.12 7.57
CA GLY A 18 -25.78 10.10 8.91
C GLY A 18 -25.50 11.37 9.71
N PRO A 19 -26.04 11.48 10.91
CA PRO A 19 -25.95 12.70 11.74
C PRO A 19 -24.54 13.04 12.22
N SER A 20 -23.60 12.07 12.17
CA SER A 20 -22.19 12.29 12.51
C SER A 20 -21.35 12.80 11.33
N VAL A 21 -21.92 12.83 10.12
CA VAL A 21 -21.24 13.40 8.95
C VAL A 21 -21.18 14.91 9.11
N MET A 22 -20.00 15.50 8.83
CA MET A 22 -19.79 16.94 8.90
C MET A 22 -20.73 17.70 7.97
N GLN A 23 -21.03 18.94 8.28
CA GLN A 23 -21.82 19.83 7.41
C GLN A 23 -21.00 20.41 6.27
N GLY A 24 -19.69 20.35 6.35
CA GLY A 24 -18.75 20.83 5.33
C GLY A 24 -17.46 21.40 5.93
N TYR A 25 -16.56 21.80 5.05
CA TYR A 25 -15.34 22.50 5.43
C TYR A 25 -15.61 24.00 5.61
N TRP A 26 -15.09 24.56 6.69
CA TRP A 26 -15.25 25.97 7.01
C TRP A 26 -14.70 26.86 5.90
N HIS A 27 -15.57 27.73 5.34
CA HIS A 27 -15.25 28.63 4.22
C HIS A 27 -14.63 27.95 2.98
N ARG A 28 -14.96 26.66 2.72
CA ARG A 28 -14.46 25.93 1.55
C ARG A 28 -15.59 25.17 0.86
N GLU A 29 -16.49 25.90 0.24
CA GLU A 29 -17.68 25.32 -0.42
C GLU A 29 -17.32 24.34 -1.54
N GLU A 30 -16.35 24.69 -2.40
CA GLU A 30 -15.93 23.81 -3.50
C GLU A 30 -15.37 22.48 -2.97
N ALA A 31 -14.51 22.53 -1.95
CA ALA A 31 -13.97 21.33 -1.33
C ALA A 31 -15.07 20.50 -0.65
N THR A 32 -16.09 21.15 -0.08
CA THR A 32 -17.25 20.48 0.51
C THR A 32 -18.08 19.77 -0.57
N ARG A 33 -18.43 20.46 -1.66
CA ARG A 33 -19.21 19.87 -2.76
C ARG A 33 -18.48 18.73 -3.47
N ALA A 34 -17.15 18.73 -3.43
CA ALA A 34 -16.35 17.66 -4.03
C ALA A 34 -16.48 16.33 -3.30
N ILE A 35 -16.86 16.33 -2.01
CA ILE A 35 -16.90 15.12 -1.19
C ILE A 35 -18.25 14.86 -0.51
N LEU A 36 -19.10 15.87 -0.42
CA LEU A 36 -20.43 15.78 0.20
C LEU A 36 -21.49 16.08 -0.85
N SER A 37 -22.28 15.07 -1.18
CA SER A 37 -23.38 15.19 -2.13
C SER A 37 -24.58 15.92 -1.51
N ASP A 38 -25.47 16.46 -2.36
CA ASP A 38 -26.67 17.19 -1.94
C ASP A 38 -27.64 16.34 -1.13
N ASP A 39 -27.64 15.01 -1.30
CA ASP A 39 -28.43 14.03 -0.56
C ASP A 39 -27.71 13.51 0.70
N GLY A 40 -26.59 14.13 1.08
CA GLY A 40 -25.89 13.93 2.36
C GLY A 40 -24.93 12.75 2.41
N TRP A 41 -24.54 12.18 1.26
CA TRP A 41 -23.50 11.15 1.22
C TRP A 41 -22.11 11.79 1.19
N LEU A 42 -21.28 11.35 2.14
CA LEU A 42 -19.86 11.69 2.22
C LEU A 42 -19.03 10.66 1.46
N SER A 43 -18.27 11.12 0.47
CA SER A 43 -17.19 10.37 -0.17
C SER A 43 -15.99 10.34 0.77
N THR A 44 -15.68 9.15 1.32
CA THR A 44 -14.58 9.03 2.31
C THR A 44 -13.21 9.03 1.65
N GLY A 45 -13.14 8.68 0.37
CA GLY A 45 -11.90 8.43 -0.37
C GLY A 45 -11.25 7.08 -0.01
N ASP A 46 -11.87 6.30 0.86
CA ASP A 46 -11.41 4.97 1.23
C ASP A 46 -12.14 3.91 0.41
N VAL A 47 -11.45 2.88 -0.02
CA VAL A 47 -12.03 1.69 -0.68
C VAL A 47 -12.32 0.66 0.39
N ALA A 48 -13.49 0.03 0.30
CA ALA A 48 -13.93 -0.91 1.30
C ALA A 48 -14.65 -2.12 0.71
N GLU A 49 -14.73 -3.18 1.52
CA GLU A 49 -15.62 -4.33 1.35
C GLU A 49 -16.65 -4.33 2.46
N ILE A 50 -17.92 -4.57 2.10
CA ILE A 50 -19.01 -4.72 3.07
C ILE A 50 -19.42 -6.19 3.06
N TYR A 51 -19.24 -6.85 4.20
CA TYR A 51 -19.60 -8.26 4.37
C TYR A 51 -21.09 -8.43 4.68
N GLN A 52 -21.58 -9.67 4.53
CA GLN A 52 -23.00 -10.01 4.75
C GLN A 52 -23.46 -9.80 6.21
N ASP A 53 -22.53 -9.87 7.15
CA ASP A 53 -22.76 -9.59 8.58
C ASP A 53 -22.77 -8.09 8.92
N GLY A 54 -22.56 -7.22 7.92
CA GLY A 54 -22.49 -5.77 8.07
C GLY A 54 -21.11 -5.25 8.51
N CYS A 55 -20.10 -6.11 8.64
CA CYS A 55 -18.73 -5.68 8.89
C CYS A 55 -18.16 -4.95 7.66
N ILE A 56 -17.38 -3.91 7.90
CA ILE A 56 -16.72 -3.11 6.86
C ILE A 56 -15.22 -3.29 7.02
N ARG A 57 -14.55 -3.70 5.94
CA ARG A 57 -13.10 -3.75 5.85
C ARG A 57 -12.62 -2.66 4.90
N ILE A 58 -11.77 -1.76 5.37
CA ILE A 58 -11.06 -0.81 4.51
C ILE A 58 -9.90 -1.54 3.84
N THR A 59 -9.83 -1.49 2.52
CA THR A 59 -8.80 -2.16 1.71
C THR A 59 -7.78 -1.19 1.13
N GLY A 60 -8.01 0.13 1.23
CA GLY A 60 -7.07 1.15 0.76
C GLY A 60 -7.72 2.50 0.57
N ARG A 61 -7.01 3.40 -0.12
CA ARG A 61 -7.52 4.70 -0.53
C ARG A 61 -7.59 4.81 -2.05
N ILE A 62 -8.64 5.43 -2.55
CA ILE A 62 -8.83 5.62 -4.01
C ILE A 62 -7.62 6.29 -4.65
N LYS A 63 -7.06 7.32 -4.00
CA LYS A 63 -5.91 8.08 -4.50
C LYS A 63 -4.57 7.33 -4.41
N GLU A 64 -4.52 6.27 -3.63
CA GLU A 64 -3.31 5.47 -3.40
C GLU A 64 -3.35 4.17 -4.22
N ILE A 65 -4.50 3.79 -4.81
CA ILE A 65 -4.59 2.60 -5.67
C ILE A 65 -3.67 2.78 -6.88
N ILE A 66 -2.76 1.84 -7.05
CA ILE A 66 -1.92 1.77 -8.23
C ILE A 66 -2.78 1.29 -9.40
N VAL A 67 -2.83 2.09 -10.46
CA VAL A 67 -3.48 1.70 -11.71
C VAL A 67 -2.39 1.42 -12.73
N THR A 68 -2.23 0.15 -13.09
CA THR A 68 -1.21 -0.24 -14.09
C THR A 68 -1.59 0.27 -15.49
N SER A 69 -0.63 0.32 -16.41
CA SER A 69 -0.88 0.70 -17.81
C SER A 69 -1.86 -0.23 -18.54
N THR A 70 -2.16 -1.40 -17.97
CA THR A 70 -3.17 -2.34 -18.46
C THR A 70 -4.54 -2.13 -17.83
N GLY A 71 -4.68 -1.14 -16.93
CA GLY A 71 -5.93 -0.80 -16.25
C GLY A 71 -6.23 -1.63 -14.99
N GLU A 72 -5.31 -2.52 -14.60
CA GLU A 72 -5.46 -3.31 -13.37
C GLU A 72 -5.26 -2.43 -12.14
N LYS A 73 -6.11 -2.63 -11.13
CA LYS A 73 -6.08 -1.88 -9.87
C LYS A 73 -5.44 -2.73 -8.77
N VAL A 74 -4.39 -2.23 -8.14
CA VAL A 74 -3.68 -2.91 -7.05
C VAL A 74 -3.67 -2.00 -5.83
N PRO A 75 -4.29 -2.41 -4.71
CA PRO A 75 -4.17 -1.69 -3.43
C PRO A 75 -2.76 -1.91 -2.87
N PRO A 76 -1.92 -0.85 -2.77
CA PRO A 76 -0.54 -0.99 -2.33
C PRO A 76 -0.43 -1.44 -0.88
N ALA A 77 -1.28 -0.89 0.01
CA ALA A 77 -1.20 -1.15 1.44
C ALA A 77 -1.34 -2.65 1.80
N ASP A 78 -2.27 -3.37 1.16
CA ASP A 78 -2.45 -4.80 1.40
C ASP A 78 -1.22 -5.60 0.91
N LEU A 79 -0.66 -5.21 -0.24
CA LEU A 79 0.53 -5.83 -0.80
C LEU A 79 1.76 -5.59 0.08
N GLU A 80 1.97 -4.35 0.51
CA GLU A 80 3.06 -3.95 1.40
C GLU A 80 2.97 -4.71 2.73
N ALA A 81 1.80 -4.70 3.37
CA ALA A 81 1.57 -5.44 4.61
C ALA A 81 1.82 -6.95 4.45
N ALA A 82 1.40 -7.55 3.33
CA ALA A 82 1.67 -8.97 3.07
C ALA A 82 3.18 -9.25 2.93
N VAL A 83 3.92 -8.39 2.22
CA VAL A 83 5.36 -8.56 2.03
C VAL A 83 6.13 -8.34 3.34
N GLU A 84 5.71 -7.41 4.18
CA GLU A 84 6.31 -7.12 5.49
C GLU A 84 6.08 -8.24 6.53
N THR A 85 5.25 -9.25 6.24
CA THR A 85 5.21 -10.48 7.04
C THR A 85 6.48 -11.32 6.91
N ASP A 86 7.25 -11.16 5.83
CA ASP A 86 8.54 -11.81 5.68
C ASP A 86 9.61 -11.01 6.42
N PRO A 87 10.35 -11.62 7.36
CA PRO A 87 11.28 -10.91 8.24
C PRO A 87 12.44 -10.20 7.52
N LEU A 88 12.68 -10.50 6.25
CA LEU A 88 13.70 -9.78 5.46
C LEU A 88 13.32 -8.31 5.24
N PHE A 89 12.04 -8.00 5.19
CA PHE A 89 11.56 -6.68 4.80
C PHE A 89 11.05 -5.91 6.02
N ALA A 90 11.73 -4.82 6.37
CA ALA A 90 11.36 -3.95 7.49
C ALA A 90 10.31 -2.90 7.09
N GLN A 91 10.42 -2.38 5.87
CA GLN A 91 9.49 -1.40 5.28
C GLN A 91 9.43 -1.62 3.78
N THR A 92 8.25 -1.45 3.19
CA THR A 92 8.07 -1.61 1.75
C THR A 92 7.22 -0.49 1.16
N LEU A 93 7.47 -0.18 -0.10
CA LEU A 93 6.68 0.76 -0.90
C LEU A 93 6.42 0.14 -2.27
N ALA A 94 5.16 -0.06 -2.59
CA ALA A 94 4.74 -0.52 -3.91
C ALA A 94 4.64 0.66 -4.87
N VAL A 95 5.19 0.49 -6.06
CA VAL A 95 5.14 1.47 -7.14
C VAL A 95 4.78 0.79 -8.46
N GLY A 96 4.06 1.46 -9.32
CA GLY A 96 3.64 0.83 -10.58
C GLY A 96 2.55 1.61 -11.31
N ASP A 97 2.22 2.80 -10.83
CA ASP A 97 1.21 3.64 -11.47
C ASP A 97 1.62 3.94 -12.91
N ASP A 98 0.69 3.67 -13.85
CA ASP A 98 0.91 3.78 -15.29
C ASP A 98 2.08 2.93 -15.84
N ARG A 99 2.46 1.85 -15.12
CA ARG A 99 3.53 0.90 -15.50
C ARG A 99 2.96 -0.47 -15.85
N ILE A 100 3.76 -1.24 -16.62
CA ILE A 100 3.38 -2.60 -17.06
C ILE A 100 3.33 -3.60 -15.88
N CYS A 101 4.04 -3.32 -14.80
CA CYS A 101 4.13 -4.20 -13.64
C CYS A 101 4.37 -3.41 -12.36
N ILE A 102 4.05 -4.05 -11.24
CA ILE A 102 4.37 -3.55 -9.91
C ILE A 102 5.85 -3.81 -9.61
N ALA A 103 6.50 -2.82 -9.01
CA ALA A 103 7.81 -2.92 -8.41
C ALA A 103 7.72 -2.57 -6.92
N LEU A 104 8.64 -3.07 -6.11
CA LEU A 104 8.79 -2.71 -4.70
C LEU A 104 10.12 -2.01 -4.46
N VAL A 105 10.09 -0.98 -3.63
CA VAL A 105 11.27 -0.52 -2.90
C VAL A 105 11.16 -1.11 -1.51
N ALA A 106 12.19 -1.79 -1.04
CA ALA A 106 12.13 -2.53 0.22
C ALA A 106 13.36 -2.23 1.09
N VAL A 107 13.12 -1.76 2.31
CA VAL A 107 14.14 -1.63 3.35
C VAL A 107 14.38 -3.01 3.93
N VAL A 108 15.63 -3.48 3.90
CA VAL A 108 15.98 -4.78 4.46
C VAL A 108 16.19 -4.69 5.97
N ASN A 109 15.72 -5.69 6.70
CA ASN A 109 16.07 -5.89 8.10
C ASN A 109 17.56 -6.23 8.20
N PRO A 110 18.38 -5.53 9.01
CA PRO A 110 19.82 -5.72 9.05
C PRO A 110 20.25 -7.15 9.40
N ASP A 111 19.59 -7.79 10.35
CA ASP A 111 19.95 -9.14 10.81
C ASP A 111 19.64 -10.18 9.73
N GLU A 112 18.47 -10.08 9.11
CA GLU A 112 18.06 -10.99 8.03
C GLU A 112 18.86 -10.74 6.74
N TRP A 113 19.25 -9.50 6.49
CA TRP A 113 20.14 -9.16 5.38
C TRP A 113 21.51 -9.81 5.55
N GLN A 114 22.11 -9.75 6.75
CA GLN A 114 23.38 -10.42 7.04
C GLN A 114 23.29 -11.93 6.82
N ARG A 115 22.20 -12.57 7.27
CA ARG A 115 21.96 -14.00 7.05
C ARG A 115 21.85 -14.33 5.56
N LEU A 116 21.08 -13.55 4.82
CA LEU A 116 20.92 -13.73 3.37
C LEU A 116 22.25 -13.56 2.65
N CYS A 117 23.04 -12.54 2.99
CA CYS A 117 24.37 -12.34 2.42
C CYS A 117 25.31 -13.51 2.70
N ALA A 118 25.30 -14.07 3.90
CA ALA A 118 26.09 -15.25 4.24
C ALA A 118 25.71 -16.47 3.38
N GLU A 119 24.41 -16.70 3.14
CA GLU A 119 23.93 -17.77 2.26
C GLU A 119 24.36 -17.56 0.80
N LEU A 120 24.32 -16.31 0.33
CA LEU A 120 24.63 -15.95 -1.07
C LEU A 120 26.14 -15.67 -1.28
N LYS A 121 26.95 -15.68 -0.23
CA LYS A 121 28.38 -15.35 -0.24
C LYS A 121 28.64 -13.92 -0.73
N LEU A 122 27.78 -12.98 -0.31
CA LEU A 122 27.89 -11.56 -0.57
C LEU A 122 28.41 -10.83 0.68
N ASP A 123 29.03 -9.66 0.47
CA ASP A 123 29.40 -8.76 1.56
C ASP A 123 28.18 -7.91 1.96
N PRO A 124 27.66 -8.01 3.19
CA PRO A 124 26.51 -7.23 3.63
C PRO A 124 26.80 -5.72 3.69
N GLU A 125 28.09 -5.32 3.81
CA GLU A 125 28.47 -3.91 3.88
C GLU A 125 28.73 -3.27 2.51
N ASP A 126 28.95 -4.07 1.47
CA ASP A 126 29.09 -3.54 0.11
C ASP A 126 27.72 -3.11 -0.43
N PRO A 127 27.51 -1.82 -0.76
CA PRO A 127 26.27 -1.36 -1.37
C PRO A 127 25.87 -2.10 -2.67
N LYS A 128 26.86 -2.61 -3.40
CA LYS A 128 26.63 -3.37 -4.63
C LYS A 128 25.95 -4.72 -4.38
N SER A 129 26.04 -5.26 -3.16
CA SER A 129 25.38 -6.50 -2.78
C SER A 129 23.85 -6.37 -2.85
N LEU A 130 23.28 -5.19 -2.54
CA LEU A 130 21.86 -4.92 -2.67
C LEU A 130 21.37 -4.95 -4.13
N ASP A 131 22.22 -4.56 -5.05
CA ASP A 131 21.93 -4.53 -6.49
C ASP A 131 22.37 -5.82 -7.20
N SER A 132 22.96 -6.78 -6.49
CA SER A 132 23.36 -8.05 -7.07
C SER A 132 22.16 -8.83 -7.57
N ARG A 133 22.34 -9.55 -8.67
CA ARG A 133 21.29 -10.37 -9.27
C ARG A 133 20.80 -11.45 -8.29
N GLU A 134 21.72 -12.02 -7.53
CA GLU A 134 21.46 -13.08 -6.54
C GLU A 134 20.57 -12.55 -5.43
N ALA A 135 20.86 -11.40 -4.85
CA ALA A 135 20.08 -10.77 -3.79
C ALA A 135 18.68 -10.38 -4.29
N GLN A 136 18.57 -9.76 -5.46
CA GLN A 136 17.29 -9.38 -6.04
C GLN A 136 16.41 -10.60 -6.36
N GLN A 137 16.99 -11.68 -6.88
CA GLN A 137 16.25 -12.91 -7.14
C GLN A 137 15.78 -13.59 -5.86
N ALA A 138 16.63 -13.62 -4.82
CA ALA A 138 16.26 -14.16 -3.51
C ALA A 138 15.11 -13.34 -2.89
N ALA A 139 15.22 -12.02 -2.91
CA ALA A 139 14.16 -11.12 -2.43
C ALA A 139 12.86 -11.30 -3.22
N LEU A 140 12.90 -11.32 -4.55
CA LEU A 140 11.71 -11.54 -5.38
C LEU A 140 11.05 -12.90 -5.13
N LYS A 141 11.81 -13.94 -4.84
CA LYS A 141 11.27 -15.25 -4.48
C LYS A 141 10.47 -15.18 -3.16
N ARG A 142 10.99 -14.45 -2.17
CA ARG A 142 10.30 -14.23 -0.88
C ARG A 142 9.05 -13.36 -1.06
N ILE A 143 9.15 -12.27 -1.81
CA ILE A 143 8.01 -11.40 -2.16
C ILE A 143 6.90 -12.20 -2.85
N LYS A 144 7.22 -13.00 -3.85
CA LYS A 144 6.23 -13.86 -4.54
C LYS A 144 5.54 -14.84 -3.61
N LYS A 145 6.27 -15.37 -2.62
CA LYS A 145 5.68 -16.26 -1.61
C LYS A 145 4.73 -15.50 -0.69
N ALA A 146 5.11 -14.30 -0.24
CA ALA A 146 4.27 -13.45 0.61
C ALA A 146 3.03 -12.93 -0.13
N ALA A 147 3.16 -12.64 -1.43
CA ALA A 147 2.07 -12.17 -2.29
C ALA A 147 1.32 -13.29 -3.02
N ALA A 148 1.37 -14.53 -2.52
CA ALA A 148 0.77 -15.70 -3.22
C ALA A 148 -0.75 -15.59 -3.38
N ASP A 149 -1.44 -14.89 -2.48
CA ASP A 149 -2.89 -14.69 -2.50
C ASP A 149 -3.32 -13.53 -3.42
N PHE A 150 -2.37 -12.78 -3.98
CA PHE A 150 -2.64 -11.69 -4.89
C PHE A 150 -2.78 -12.19 -6.34
N PRO A 151 -3.62 -11.52 -7.16
CA PRO A 151 -3.67 -11.78 -8.59
C PRO A 151 -2.29 -11.60 -9.24
N ASN A 152 -2.01 -12.36 -10.30
CA ASN A 152 -0.71 -12.33 -10.98
C ASN A 152 -0.24 -10.93 -11.42
N TYR A 153 -1.18 -10.04 -11.75
CA TYR A 153 -0.87 -8.66 -12.13
C TYR A 153 -0.43 -7.81 -10.93
N GLY A 154 -0.89 -8.13 -9.72
CA GLY A 154 -0.52 -7.47 -8.46
C GLY A 154 0.79 -7.98 -7.85
N VAL A 155 1.32 -9.10 -8.32
CA VAL A 155 2.58 -9.65 -7.80
C VAL A 155 3.76 -8.87 -8.35
N PRO A 156 4.65 -8.30 -7.48
CA PRO A 156 5.80 -7.52 -7.91
C PRO A 156 6.76 -8.34 -8.79
N ARG A 157 7.24 -7.70 -9.86
CA ARG A 157 8.21 -8.30 -10.78
C ARG A 157 9.62 -7.73 -10.62
N LEU A 158 9.74 -6.60 -9.96
CA LEU A 158 11.00 -5.91 -9.69
C LEU A 158 11.07 -5.53 -8.21
N VAL A 159 12.28 -5.52 -7.66
CA VAL A 159 12.54 -5.02 -6.32
C VAL A 159 13.82 -4.19 -6.30
N LYS A 160 13.79 -3.07 -5.59
CA LYS A 160 14.98 -2.31 -5.22
C LYS A 160 15.17 -2.47 -3.72
N LEU A 161 16.29 -3.06 -3.33
CA LEU A 161 16.64 -3.20 -1.91
C LEU A 161 17.40 -1.95 -1.45
N VAL A 162 17.09 -1.48 -0.25
CA VAL A 162 17.76 -0.37 0.43
C VAL A 162 18.03 -0.73 1.89
N ARG A 163 19.09 -0.17 2.50
CA ARG A 163 19.42 -0.39 3.92
C ARG A 163 18.94 0.72 4.83
N GLU A 164 18.88 1.94 4.30
CA GLU A 164 18.49 3.10 5.09
C GLU A 164 16.99 3.04 5.43
N PRO A 165 16.64 2.97 6.72
CA PRO A 165 15.24 2.95 7.12
C PRO A 165 14.58 4.30 6.82
N TRP A 166 13.31 4.27 6.49
CA TRP A 166 12.53 5.50 6.33
C TRP A 166 12.09 5.97 7.70
N THR A 167 12.39 7.23 8.00
CA THR A 167 12.04 7.86 9.28
C THR A 167 11.50 9.27 9.07
N ILE A 168 10.93 9.85 10.12
CA ILE A 168 10.49 11.24 10.10
C ILE A 168 11.71 12.17 10.06
N GLU A 169 12.79 11.80 10.75
CA GLU A 169 14.02 12.58 10.89
C GLU A 169 14.74 12.75 9.55
N ASN A 170 14.77 11.70 8.72
CA ASN A 170 15.38 11.78 7.37
C ASN A 170 14.40 12.28 6.29
N GLY A 171 13.17 12.64 6.70
CA GLY A 171 12.17 13.21 5.80
C GLY A 171 11.53 12.21 4.83
N MET A 172 11.80 10.92 4.98
CA MET A 172 11.20 9.86 4.14
C MET A 172 9.80 9.48 4.61
N LEU A 173 9.44 9.80 5.85
CA LEU A 173 8.10 9.64 6.39
C LEU A 173 7.54 10.98 6.89
N THR A 174 6.24 11.15 6.74
CA THR A 174 5.53 12.26 7.37
C THR A 174 5.36 11.99 8.88
N PRO A 175 4.98 13.01 9.70
CA PRO A 175 4.65 12.79 11.13
C PRO A 175 3.53 11.78 11.38
N THR A 176 2.73 11.49 10.35
CA THR A 176 1.67 10.46 10.41
C THR A 176 2.13 9.09 9.89
N LEU A 177 3.45 8.90 9.74
CA LEU A 177 4.10 7.66 9.30
C LEU A 177 3.66 7.20 7.89
N LYS A 178 3.49 8.19 7.01
CA LYS A 178 3.13 7.96 5.59
C LYS A 178 4.21 8.52 4.68
#